data_c3ad188e45b1290b35f6fa2c3a3c87fa
#
_entry.id   c3ad188e45b1290b35f6fa2c3a3c87fa
#
_cell.length_a   1.000
_cell.length_b   1.000
_cell.length_c   1.000
_cell.angle_alpha   90.00
_cell.angle_beta   90.00
_cell.angle_gamma   90.00
#
_symmetry.space_group_name_H-M   'P 1'
#
loop_
_entity.id
_entity.type
_entity.pdbx_description
1 polymer ?
#
loop_
_entity_poly.entity_id
_entity_poly.type
_entity_poly.pdbx_seq_one_letter_code
_entity_poly.pdbx_strand_id
1 'polypeptide(L)'
;MVRYKKCLVNYGDTIQAIAQRETNDVTRWQEIVKYNGLQYPYIVDTILEKLENPDHLVTHGDILVIPVETSLMDQDPNKLNKQDMEMVYNLVLGSDLGTVWTEDTEKHGTSDEIFSLSADTRGDILTVAGLDNLKQALNARLLTPKGALLLHPNYGSNLHKLFNRATRNQIRLIENEIMRTLKTDARVQDVQVISSVVDGDTYSGSFTVYLQSFKEYFDLLVSMDTTGNLILS
;
A
#
# COMPACT_ATOMS: atom_id res chain seq x y z
N MET A 1 -21.08 2.84 -12.64
CA MET A 1 -21.43 3.23 -11.26
C MET A 1 -20.46 4.34 -10.87
N VAL A 2 -20.95 5.56 -10.65
CA VAL A 2 -20.06 6.70 -10.32
C VAL A 2 -19.51 6.47 -8.91
N ARG A 3 -18.19 6.43 -8.77
CA ARG A 3 -17.54 6.34 -7.46
C ARG A 3 -17.19 7.74 -6.98
N TYR A 4 -17.16 7.93 -5.68
CA TYR A 4 -16.91 9.21 -5.05
C TYR A 4 -15.73 9.12 -4.10
N LYS A 5 -14.89 10.15 -4.11
CA LYS A 5 -13.80 10.36 -3.15
C LYS A 5 -14.19 11.50 -2.22
N LYS A 6 -13.88 11.39 -0.94
CA LYS A 6 -14.01 12.48 0.02
C LYS A 6 -12.73 13.31 0.05
N CYS A 7 -12.85 14.61 -0.08
CA CYS A 7 -11.75 15.57 0.00
C CYS A 7 -12.01 16.57 1.11
N LEU A 8 -11.01 16.80 1.95
CA LEU A 8 -11.04 17.84 2.97
C LEU A 8 -10.69 19.19 2.34
N VAL A 9 -11.46 20.21 2.62
CA VAL A 9 -11.18 21.60 2.21
C VAL A 9 -10.13 22.19 3.15
N ASN A 10 -8.97 22.56 2.62
CA ASN A 10 -7.92 23.22 3.37
C ASN A 10 -8.07 24.74 3.35
N TYR A 11 -7.38 25.42 4.29
CA TYR A 11 -7.38 26.88 4.32
C TYR A 11 -6.76 27.44 3.03
N GLY A 12 -7.45 28.40 2.38
CA GLY A 12 -7.04 29.00 1.13
C GLY A 12 -7.29 28.17 -0.14
N ASP A 13 -7.95 27.00 -0.01
CA ASP A 13 -8.37 26.23 -1.17
C ASP A 13 -9.42 26.98 -1.99
N THR A 14 -9.31 26.87 -3.31
CA THR A 14 -10.38 27.22 -4.24
C THR A 14 -10.93 25.96 -4.90
N ILE A 15 -12.17 26.02 -5.38
CA ILE A 15 -12.78 24.84 -6.01
C ILE A 15 -12.00 24.37 -7.24
N GLN A 16 -11.36 25.31 -7.96
CA GLN A 16 -10.49 25.02 -9.10
C GLN A 16 -9.18 24.33 -8.66
N ALA A 17 -8.59 24.81 -7.56
CA ALA A 17 -7.38 24.19 -7.00
C ALA A 17 -7.66 22.76 -6.51
N ILE A 18 -8.82 22.54 -5.87
CA ILE A 18 -9.27 21.21 -5.48
C ILE A 18 -9.49 20.33 -6.71
N ALA A 19 -10.16 20.83 -7.75
CA ALA A 19 -10.34 20.07 -8.99
C ALA A 19 -9.00 19.66 -9.61
N GLN A 20 -8.04 20.59 -9.71
CA GLN A 20 -6.69 20.27 -10.21
C GLN A 20 -5.97 19.23 -9.34
N ARG A 21 -6.02 19.38 -8.02
CA ARG A 21 -5.36 18.47 -7.09
C ARG A 21 -5.94 17.06 -7.11
N GLU A 22 -7.27 16.94 -7.15
CA GLU A 22 -7.96 15.68 -6.97
C GLU A 22 -8.30 14.93 -8.26
N THR A 23 -8.41 15.65 -9.38
CA THR A 23 -8.79 15.07 -10.68
C THR A 23 -7.75 15.29 -11.78
N ASN A 24 -6.69 16.05 -11.49
CA ASN A 24 -5.67 16.52 -12.43
C ASN A 24 -6.24 17.33 -13.62
N ASP A 25 -7.49 17.80 -13.50
CA ASP A 25 -8.19 18.57 -14.52
C ASP A 25 -8.98 19.72 -13.87
N VAL A 26 -8.50 20.95 -14.08
CA VAL A 26 -9.17 22.16 -13.57
C VAL A 26 -10.58 22.29 -14.07
N THR A 27 -10.90 21.88 -15.31
CA THR A 27 -12.23 22.08 -15.91
C THR A 27 -13.34 21.33 -15.18
N ARG A 28 -12.99 20.31 -14.42
CA ARG A 28 -13.94 19.49 -13.65
C ARG A 28 -14.49 20.15 -12.37
N TRP A 29 -14.06 21.37 -12.05
CA TRP A 29 -14.60 22.10 -10.92
C TRP A 29 -16.13 22.26 -10.99
N GLN A 30 -16.70 22.38 -12.18
CA GLN A 30 -18.16 22.49 -12.38
C GLN A 30 -18.90 21.23 -11.94
N GLU A 31 -18.31 20.05 -12.18
CA GLU A 31 -18.87 18.79 -11.72
C GLU A 31 -18.87 18.73 -10.20
N ILE A 32 -17.77 19.13 -9.56
CA ILE A 32 -17.65 19.15 -8.10
C ILE A 32 -18.70 20.07 -7.49
N VAL A 33 -18.89 21.26 -8.04
CA VAL A 33 -19.93 22.22 -7.63
C VAL A 33 -21.32 21.58 -7.72
N LYS A 34 -21.62 20.97 -8.88
CA LYS A 34 -22.93 20.34 -9.11
C LYS A 34 -23.22 19.17 -8.16
N TYR A 35 -22.21 18.29 -7.92
CA TYR A 35 -22.38 17.13 -7.05
C TYR A 35 -22.55 17.49 -5.56
N ASN A 36 -21.93 18.58 -5.14
CA ASN A 36 -22.04 19.05 -3.76
C ASN A 36 -23.16 20.12 -3.58
N GLY A 37 -23.86 20.47 -4.65
CA GLY A 37 -24.93 21.48 -4.59
C GLY A 37 -24.45 22.90 -4.25
N LEU A 38 -23.17 23.21 -4.52
CA LEU A 38 -22.58 24.48 -4.13
C LEU A 38 -23.08 25.65 -4.98
N GLN A 39 -23.13 26.82 -4.36
CA GLN A 39 -23.42 28.10 -5.01
C GLN A 39 -22.26 29.07 -4.79
N TYR A 40 -22.09 30.01 -5.72
CA TYR A 40 -21.06 31.05 -5.59
C TYR A 40 -21.22 31.82 -4.25
N PRO A 41 -20.14 32.03 -3.50
CA PRO A 41 -18.72 31.88 -3.85
C PRO A 41 -18.13 30.47 -3.65
N TYR A 42 -18.90 29.44 -3.37
CA TYR A 42 -18.58 28.03 -3.20
C TYR A 42 -17.83 27.73 -1.89
N ILE A 43 -16.61 28.31 -1.73
CA ILE A 43 -15.76 28.16 -0.55
C ILE A 43 -15.62 29.54 0.10
N VAL A 44 -15.84 29.62 1.40
CA VAL A 44 -15.74 30.83 2.22
C VAL A 44 -14.73 30.64 3.34
N ASP A 45 -14.10 31.74 3.76
CA ASP A 45 -13.01 31.67 4.73
C ASP A 45 -13.52 31.53 6.17
N THR A 46 -14.73 31.98 6.46
CA THR A 46 -15.26 32.01 7.82
C THR A 46 -16.53 31.19 7.96
N ILE A 47 -16.72 30.63 9.17
CA ILE A 47 -17.95 29.90 9.54
C ILE A 47 -19.16 30.83 9.50
N LEU A 48 -18.97 32.13 9.78
CA LEU A 48 -20.08 33.09 9.80
C LEU A 48 -20.65 33.30 8.38
N GLU A 49 -19.80 33.43 7.38
CA GLU A 49 -20.22 33.51 5.97
C GLU A 49 -20.92 32.23 5.51
N LYS A 50 -20.44 31.07 5.94
CA LYS A 50 -21.11 29.80 5.64
C LYS A 50 -22.53 29.73 6.25
N LEU A 51 -22.75 30.31 7.43
CA LEU A 51 -24.07 30.33 8.08
C LEU A 51 -25.14 31.11 7.31
N GLU A 52 -24.76 31.99 6.37
CA GLU A 52 -25.71 32.68 5.48
C GLU A 52 -26.37 31.71 4.47
N ASN A 53 -25.65 30.65 4.05
CA ASN A 53 -26.18 29.62 3.15
C ASN A 53 -25.50 28.25 3.39
N PRO A 54 -25.82 27.60 4.54
CA PRO A 54 -25.05 26.45 5.04
C PRO A 54 -25.11 25.23 4.15
N ASP A 55 -26.16 25.10 3.33
CA ASP A 55 -26.34 23.94 2.44
C ASP A 55 -25.58 24.08 1.10
N HIS A 56 -25.12 25.29 0.77
CA HIS A 56 -24.54 25.59 -0.52
C HIS A 56 -23.13 26.20 -0.45
N LEU A 57 -22.62 26.45 0.76
CA LEU A 57 -21.29 26.99 1.00
C LEU A 57 -20.49 26.04 1.89
N VAL A 58 -19.20 25.95 1.61
CA VAL A 58 -18.25 25.17 2.42
C VAL A 58 -17.12 26.07 2.92
N THR A 59 -16.52 25.67 4.04
CA THR A 59 -15.35 26.33 4.62
C THR A 59 -14.25 25.31 4.89
N HIS A 60 -13.08 25.78 5.31
CA HIS A 60 -11.99 24.89 5.69
C HIS A 60 -12.44 23.90 6.79
N GLY A 61 -12.02 22.65 6.66
CA GLY A 61 -12.44 21.55 7.52
C GLY A 61 -13.69 20.81 7.06
N ASP A 62 -14.45 21.35 6.08
CA ASP A 62 -15.57 20.63 5.48
C ASP A 62 -15.09 19.56 4.49
N ILE A 63 -15.98 18.60 4.23
CA ILE A 63 -15.71 17.49 3.31
C ILE A 63 -16.50 17.69 2.03
N LEU A 64 -15.81 17.74 0.90
CA LEU A 64 -16.40 17.70 -0.43
C LEU A 64 -16.40 16.27 -1.00
N VAL A 65 -17.44 15.97 -1.76
CA VAL A 65 -17.55 14.74 -2.52
C VAL A 65 -17.10 15.00 -3.95
N ILE A 66 -16.06 14.30 -4.38
CA ILE A 66 -15.48 14.46 -5.72
C ILE A 66 -15.84 13.25 -6.56
N PRO A 67 -16.49 13.43 -7.72
CA PRO A 67 -16.76 12.32 -8.62
C PRO A 67 -15.45 11.81 -9.23
N VAL A 68 -15.20 10.53 -9.04
CA VAL A 68 -14.05 9.84 -9.66
C VAL A 68 -14.55 9.18 -10.94
N GLU A 69 -13.94 9.53 -12.06
CA GLU A 69 -14.18 8.79 -13.28
C GLU A 69 -13.60 7.39 -13.16
N THR A 70 -14.47 6.42 -13.29
CA THR A 70 -14.12 5.00 -13.29
C THR A 70 -13.50 4.54 -14.62
N SER A 71 -13.12 5.46 -15.49
CA SER A 71 -12.66 5.13 -16.85
C SER A 71 -11.44 4.20 -16.88
N LEU A 72 -10.54 4.30 -15.89
CA LEU A 72 -9.38 3.40 -15.82
C LEU A 72 -9.70 2.05 -15.15
N MET A 73 -10.64 2.03 -14.18
CA MET A 73 -11.01 0.80 -13.49
C MET A 73 -12.05 -0.05 -14.24
N ASP A 74 -12.83 0.56 -15.13
CA ASP A 74 -13.81 -0.14 -15.98
C ASP A 74 -13.21 -0.65 -17.31
N GLN A 75 -11.97 -0.25 -17.62
CA GLN A 75 -11.24 -0.79 -18.77
C GLN A 75 -10.67 -2.17 -18.45
N ASP A 76 -10.66 -3.03 -19.47
CA ASP A 76 -9.99 -4.33 -19.38
C ASP A 76 -8.49 -4.07 -19.09
N PRO A 77 -7.94 -4.59 -17.97
CA PRO A 77 -6.52 -4.38 -17.61
C PRO A 77 -5.55 -4.70 -18.76
N ASN A 78 -5.91 -5.66 -19.61
CA ASN A 78 -5.08 -6.04 -20.76
C ASN A 78 -5.04 -4.99 -21.89
N LYS A 79 -5.87 -3.94 -21.81
CA LYS A 79 -5.94 -2.85 -22.80
C LYS A 79 -5.31 -1.54 -22.30
N LEU A 80 -4.93 -1.50 -21.02
CA LEU A 80 -4.28 -0.35 -20.43
C LEU A 80 -2.82 -0.25 -20.91
N ASN A 81 -2.34 0.96 -21.15
CA ASN A 81 -0.92 1.17 -21.37
C ASN A 81 -0.16 1.03 -20.03
N LYS A 82 1.18 0.93 -20.10
CA LYS A 82 2.02 0.72 -18.92
C LYS A 82 1.85 1.82 -17.86
N GLN A 83 1.68 3.08 -18.28
CA GLN A 83 1.53 4.22 -17.37
C GLN A 83 0.15 4.20 -16.69
N ASP A 84 -0.91 3.91 -17.43
CA ASP A 84 -2.27 3.82 -16.86
C ASP A 84 -2.37 2.64 -15.90
N MET A 85 -1.70 1.53 -16.19
CA MET A 85 -1.63 0.36 -15.31
C MET A 85 -0.92 0.72 -13.99
N GLU A 86 0.21 1.44 -14.06
CA GLU A 86 0.92 1.91 -12.87
C GLU A 86 0.06 2.85 -12.01
N MET A 87 -0.70 3.75 -12.64
CA MET A 87 -1.67 4.60 -11.93
C MET A 87 -2.76 3.79 -11.23
N VAL A 88 -3.28 2.75 -11.88
CA VAL A 88 -4.27 1.85 -11.29
C VAL A 88 -3.67 1.07 -10.11
N TYR A 89 -2.43 0.58 -10.23
CA TYR A 89 -1.73 -0.07 -9.11
C TYR A 89 -1.55 0.87 -7.92
N ASN A 90 -1.10 2.10 -8.16
CA ASN A 90 -0.90 3.09 -7.10
C ASN A 90 -2.21 3.41 -6.38
N LEU A 91 -3.33 3.48 -7.12
CA LEU A 91 -4.64 3.76 -6.57
C LEU A 91 -5.20 2.58 -5.75
N VAL A 92 -5.02 1.36 -6.22
CA VAL A 92 -5.63 0.15 -5.62
C VAL A 92 -4.76 -0.42 -4.49
N LEU A 93 -3.45 -0.49 -4.71
CA LEU A 93 -2.50 -1.07 -3.75
C LEU A 93 -2.02 -0.05 -2.70
N GLY A 94 -2.29 1.24 -2.95
CA GLY A 94 -1.97 2.33 -2.02
C GLY A 94 -0.51 2.74 -2.04
N SER A 95 -0.16 3.65 -1.12
CA SER A 95 1.21 4.14 -0.90
C SER A 95 1.53 4.20 0.58
N ASP A 96 2.80 4.06 0.92
CA ASP A 96 3.32 4.13 2.29
C ASP A 96 4.72 4.74 2.28
N LEU A 97 5.28 4.96 3.47
CA LEU A 97 6.67 5.41 3.62
C LEU A 97 7.62 4.31 3.14
N GLY A 98 8.64 4.71 2.37
CA GLY A 98 9.66 3.79 1.91
C GLY A 98 10.58 3.35 3.04
N THR A 99 10.79 2.05 3.18
CA THR A 99 11.74 1.46 4.11
C THR A 99 12.90 0.82 3.37
N VAL A 100 14.10 0.97 3.87
CA VAL A 100 15.29 0.28 3.38
C VAL A 100 15.51 -0.97 4.20
N TRP A 101 15.71 -2.08 3.51
CA TRP A 101 16.29 -3.29 4.06
C TRP A 101 17.80 -3.13 4.02
N THR A 102 18.44 -3.06 5.16
CA THR A 102 19.90 -3.14 5.19
C THR A 102 20.29 -4.61 5.31
N GLU A 103 20.76 -5.19 4.22
CA GLU A 103 21.46 -6.49 4.22
C GLU A 103 22.78 -6.42 5.03
N ASP A 104 23.27 -5.22 5.30
CA ASP A 104 24.53 -4.94 5.97
C ASP A 104 24.37 -4.77 7.48
N THR A 105 23.90 -5.80 8.18
CA THR A 105 23.97 -5.87 9.66
C THR A 105 25.42 -5.86 10.17
N GLU A 106 26.40 -6.19 9.33
CA GLU A 106 27.81 -6.18 9.69
C GLU A 106 28.41 -4.77 9.85
N LYS A 107 27.84 -3.75 9.20
CA LYS A 107 28.39 -2.38 9.26
C LYS A 107 27.92 -1.55 10.45
N HIS A 108 26.82 -1.87 11.07
CA HIS A 108 26.24 -1.07 12.14
C HIS A 108 26.20 -1.73 13.52
N GLY A 109 26.63 -2.97 13.64
CA GLY A 109 26.93 -3.60 14.95
C GLY A 109 25.74 -3.84 15.89
N THR A 110 24.49 -3.58 15.45
CA THR A 110 23.29 -3.82 16.23
C THR A 110 22.24 -4.50 15.37
N SER A 111 21.79 -5.67 15.83
CA SER A 111 20.75 -6.48 15.17
C SER A 111 19.35 -5.87 15.23
N ASP A 112 19.20 -4.64 15.72
CA ASP A 112 17.91 -4.02 16.01
C ASP A 112 17.40 -3.08 14.89
N GLU A 113 18.23 -2.75 13.90
CA GLU A 113 17.85 -1.85 12.79
C GLU A 113 17.42 -2.63 11.53
N ILE A 114 16.35 -3.40 11.64
CA ILE A 114 15.82 -4.17 10.52
C ILE A 114 15.05 -3.28 9.51
N PHE A 115 14.50 -2.15 9.98
CA PHE A 115 13.76 -1.19 9.16
C PHE A 115 14.23 0.22 9.42
N SER A 116 14.85 0.85 8.44
CA SER A 116 15.08 2.28 8.44
C SER A 116 14.24 2.97 7.37
N LEU A 117 13.78 4.19 7.65
CA LEU A 117 13.11 5.00 6.65
C LEU A 117 14.11 5.42 5.57
N SER A 118 13.71 5.31 4.31
CA SER A 118 14.52 5.81 3.20
C SER A 118 14.31 7.30 3.01
N ALA A 119 15.38 8.00 2.61
CA ALA A 119 15.30 9.37 2.13
C ALA A 119 15.36 9.39 0.59
N ASP A 120 14.67 10.35 -0.01
CA ASP A 120 14.81 10.67 -1.41
C ASP A 120 16.11 11.46 -1.68
N THR A 121 16.40 11.76 -2.95
CA THR A 121 17.59 12.53 -3.35
C THR A 121 17.61 13.98 -2.82
N ARG A 122 16.49 14.48 -2.31
CA ARG A 122 16.34 15.83 -1.72
C ARG A 122 16.44 15.81 -0.20
N GLY A 123 16.57 14.62 0.42
CA GLY A 123 16.59 14.45 1.86
C GLY A 123 15.22 14.42 2.52
N ASP A 124 14.14 14.29 1.72
CA ASP A 124 12.78 14.07 2.22
C ASP A 124 12.50 12.56 2.36
N ILE A 125 11.46 12.20 3.12
CA ILE A 125 11.10 10.80 3.32
C ILE A 125 10.59 10.22 2.00
N LEU A 126 11.21 9.12 1.56
CA LEU A 126 10.77 8.41 0.35
C LEU A 126 9.39 7.79 0.58
N THR A 127 8.53 7.85 -0.44
CA THR A 127 7.27 7.12 -0.47
C THR A 127 7.32 6.04 -1.55
N VAL A 128 6.78 4.88 -1.25
CA VAL A 128 6.59 3.79 -2.20
C VAL A 128 5.11 3.58 -2.48
N ALA A 129 4.77 3.23 -3.71
CA ALA A 129 3.38 3.10 -4.13
C ALA A 129 3.17 1.85 -4.99
N GLY A 130 1.91 1.44 -5.16
CA GLY A 130 1.55 0.35 -6.05
C GLY A 130 2.13 -0.99 -5.63
N LEU A 131 2.73 -1.69 -6.59
CA LEU A 131 3.24 -3.04 -6.38
C LEU A 131 4.40 -3.08 -5.38
N ASP A 132 5.29 -2.08 -5.42
CA ASP A 132 6.42 -1.99 -4.49
C ASP A 132 5.94 -1.76 -3.04
N ASN A 133 4.87 -0.97 -2.86
CA ASN A 133 4.22 -0.83 -1.56
C ASN A 133 3.65 -2.18 -1.05
N LEU A 134 3.00 -2.95 -1.93
CA LEU A 134 2.52 -4.26 -1.54
C LEU A 134 3.67 -5.20 -1.16
N LYS A 135 4.71 -5.27 -1.97
CA LYS A 135 5.90 -6.09 -1.67
C LYS A 135 6.49 -5.71 -0.32
N GLN A 136 6.71 -4.41 -0.08
CA GLN A 136 7.22 -3.91 1.20
C GLN A 136 6.32 -4.34 2.38
N ALA A 137 5.00 -4.20 2.25
CA ALA A 137 4.06 -4.60 3.29
C ALA A 137 4.06 -6.12 3.57
N LEU A 138 4.16 -6.95 2.53
CA LEU A 138 4.25 -8.41 2.66
C LEU A 138 5.57 -8.82 3.33
N ASN A 139 6.68 -8.16 2.97
CA ASN A 139 7.97 -8.37 3.60
C ASN A 139 7.94 -8.03 5.09
N ALA A 140 7.43 -6.84 5.43
CA ALA A 140 7.26 -6.43 6.82
C ALA A 140 6.43 -7.44 7.63
N ARG A 141 5.37 -7.98 7.02
CA ARG A 141 4.51 -8.98 7.65
C ARG A 141 5.20 -10.32 7.88
N LEU A 142 6.03 -10.78 6.93
CA LEU A 142 6.79 -12.03 7.08
C LEU A 142 7.84 -11.94 8.19
N LEU A 143 8.51 -10.78 8.30
CA LEU A 143 9.58 -10.54 9.27
C LEU A 143 9.07 -10.26 10.67
N THR A 144 7.90 -9.64 10.80
CA THR A 144 7.35 -9.35 12.13
C THR A 144 6.94 -10.65 12.84
N PRO A 145 7.49 -10.96 14.02
CA PRO A 145 7.04 -12.11 14.79
C PRO A 145 5.58 -11.96 15.22
N LYS A 146 4.77 -12.99 14.99
CA LYS A 146 3.37 -12.98 15.42
C LYS A 146 3.26 -12.75 16.92
N GLY A 147 2.45 -11.76 17.31
CA GLY A 147 2.28 -11.34 18.71
C GLY A 147 3.26 -10.26 19.18
N ALA A 148 4.21 -9.81 18.34
CA ALA A 148 5.11 -8.70 18.68
C ALA A 148 4.39 -7.36 18.78
N LEU A 149 3.33 -7.17 18.00
CA LEU A 149 2.56 -5.92 18.01
C LEU A 149 1.41 -6.02 19.01
N LEU A 150 1.47 -5.23 20.08
CA LEU A 150 0.49 -5.26 21.18
C LEU A 150 -0.95 -5.00 20.70
N LEU A 151 -1.15 -4.06 19.80
CA LEU A 151 -2.47 -3.69 19.26
C LEU A 151 -2.93 -4.61 18.13
N HIS A 152 -2.03 -5.36 17.52
CA HIS A 152 -2.30 -6.27 16.40
C HIS A 152 -1.68 -7.64 16.62
N PRO A 153 -2.12 -8.41 17.61
CA PRO A 153 -1.47 -9.68 18.01
C PRO A 153 -1.51 -10.76 16.93
N ASN A 154 -2.41 -10.61 15.95
CA ASN A 154 -2.52 -11.54 14.82
C ASN A 154 -1.66 -11.16 13.62
N TYR A 155 -1.03 -9.98 13.64
CA TYR A 155 -0.12 -9.55 12.60
C TYR A 155 1.21 -10.30 12.70
N GLY A 156 1.80 -10.60 11.54
CA GLY A 156 3.11 -11.23 11.47
C GLY A 156 3.10 -12.75 11.26
N SER A 157 4.28 -13.34 11.34
CA SER A 157 4.55 -14.75 11.07
C SER A 157 5.16 -15.49 12.26
N ASN A 158 5.07 -16.82 12.22
CA ASN A 158 5.79 -17.69 13.16
C ASN A 158 7.09 -18.26 12.55
N LEU A 159 7.57 -17.70 11.44
CA LEU A 159 8.74 -18.22 10.73
C LEU A 159 9.96 -18.35 11.65
N HIS A 160 10.23 -17.33 12.48
CA HIS A 160 11.33 -17.35 13.45
C HIS A 160 11.33 -18.58 14.38
N LYS A 161 10.16 -19.15 14.67
CA LYS A 161 10.04 -20.39 15.50
C LYS A 161 10.33 -21.64 14.70
N LEU A 162 10.01 -21.63 13.40
CA LEU A 162 10.19 -22.77 12.51
C LEU A 162 11.64 -22.92 12.08
N PHE A 163 12.34 -21.79 11.86
CA PHE A 163 13.73 -21.80 11.39
C PHE A 163 14.75 -22.22 12.44
N ASN A 164 14.50 -22.02 13.73
CA ASN A 164 15.39 -22.50 14.79
C ASN A 164 15.61 -24.02 14.81
N ARG A 165 14.89 -24.77 13.96
CA ARG A 165 14.97 -26.23 13.82
C ARG A 165 14.77 -26.69 12.39
N ALA A 166 15.23 -25.90 11.40
CA ALA A 166 14.98 -26.21 9.99
C ALA A 166 15.55 -27.59 9.61
N THR A 167 14.67 -28.55 9.43
CA THR A 167 14.93 -29.87 8.88
C THR A 167 14.09 -30.06 7.63
N ARG A 168 14.52 -30.92 6.70
CA ARG A 168 13.74 -31.26 5.50
C ARG A 168 12.27 -31.60 5.77
N ASN A 169 11.96 -32.10 6.95
CA ASN A 169 10.60 -32.43 7.35
C ASN A 169 9.75 -31.19 7.67
N GLN A 170 10.34 -30.01 7.81
CA GLN A 170 9.65 -28.76 8.16
C GLN A 170 9.40 -27.87 6.96
N ILE A 171 9.89 -28.20 5.76
CA ILE A 171 9.68 -27.40 4.54
C ILE A 171 8.19 -27.07 4.37
N ARG A 172 7.31 -28.06 4.45
CA ARG A 172 5.87 -27.85 4.30
C ARG A 172 5.26 -26.96 5.39
N LEU A 173 5.81 -26.96 6.61
CA LEU A 173 5.36 -26.07 7.67
C LEU A 173 5.76 -24.64 7.40
N ILE A 174 6.98 -24.44 6.87
CA ILE A 174 7.49 -23.13 6.44
C ILE A 174 6.65 -22.59 5.28
N GLU A 175 6.44 -23.39 4.23
CA GLU A 175 5.60 -23.03 3.09
C GLU A 175 4.18 -22.64 3.52
N ASN A 176 3.55 -23.46 4.35
CA ASN A 176 2.20 -23.18 4.84
C ASN A 176 2.15 -21.89 5.68
N GLU A 177 3.16 -21.62 6.49
CA GLU A 177 3.22 -20.41 7.30
C GLU A 177 3.44 -19.17 6.43
N ILE A 178 4.29 -19.24 5.39
CA ILE A 178 4.47 -18.17 4.41
C ILE A 178 3.15 -17.91 3.70
N MET A 179 2.54 -18.93 3.09
CA MET A 179 1.26 -18.80 2.40
C MET A 179 0.17 -18.23 3.31
N ARG A 180 0.06 -18.72 4.54
CA ARG A 180 -0.90 -18.23 5.53
C ARG A 180 -0.67 -16.75 5.81
N THR A 181 0.56 -16.37 6.04
CA THR A 181 0.92 -14.99 6.40
C THR A 181 0.65 -14.03 5.25
N LEU A 182 1.04 -14.36 4.02
CA LEU A 182 0.79 -13.56 2.84
C LEU A 182 -0.72 -13.39 2.55
N LYS A 183 -1.50 -14.47 2.69
CA LYS A 183 -2.97 -14.44 2.52
C LYS A 183 -3.73 -13.63 3.58
N THR A 184 -3.08 -13.20 4.67
CA THR A 184 -3.73 -12.28 5.64
C THR A 184 -3.80 -10.85 5.15
N ASP A 185 -3.09 -10.49 4.08
CA ASP A 185 -3.23 -9.19 3.44
C ASP A 185 -4.44 -9.19 2.49
N ALA A 186 -5.35 -8.21 2.68
CA ALA A 186 -6.59 -8.13 1.91
C ALA A 186 -6.38 -7.90 0.40
N ARG A 187 -5.19 -7.48 -0.03
CA ARG A 187 -4.83 -7.26 -1.44
C ARG A 187 -4.40 -8.55 -2.14
N VAL A 188 -4.09 -9.60 -1.36
CA VAL A 188 -3.67 -10.91 -1.86
C VAL A 188 -4.87 -11.83 -1.97
N GLN A 189 -5.09 -12.39 -3.15
CA GLN A 189 -6.16 -13.36 -3.41
C GLN A 189 -5.72 -14.78 -3.07
N ASP A 190 -4.57 -15.19 -3.62
CA ASP A 190 -4.02 -16.53 -3.45
C ASP A 190 -2.49 -16.50 -3.51
N VAL A 191 -1.87 -17.54 -2.95
CA VAL A 191 -0.42 -17.74 -2.98
C VAL A 191 -0.16 -19.20 -3.29
N GLN A 192 0.71 -19.45 -4.27
CA GLN A 192 1.11 -20.79 -4.68
C GLN A 192 2.63 -20.97 -4.56
N VAL A 193 3.05 -22.12 -4.12
CA VAL A 193 4.48 -22.51 -4.08
C VAL A 193 4.88 -22.98 -5.47
N ILE A 194 5.90 -22.40 -6.05
CA ILE A 194 6.50 -22.86 -7.33
C ILE A 194 7.56 -23.91 -7.03
N SER A 195 8.49 -23.57 -6.15
CA SER A 195 9.59 -24.45 -5.76
C SER A 195 10.07 -24.09 -4.36
N SER A 196 10.60 -25.07 -3.66
CA SER A 196 11.27 -24.87 -2.38
C SER A 196 12.41 -25.86 -2.23
N VAL A 197 13.52 -25.36 -1.70
CA VAL A 197 14.74 -26.14 -1.48
C VAL A 197 15.30 -25.78 -0.10
N VAL A 198 15.83 -26.77 0.59
CA VAL A 198 16.69 -26.58 1.76
C VAL A 198 18.07 -27.09 1.41
N ASP A 199 19.03 -26.21 1.42
CA ASP A 199 20.43 -26.51 1.22
C ASP A 199 21.22 -26.21 2.50
N GLY A 200 21.68 -27.28 3.16
CA GLY A 200 22.25 -27.14 4.50
C GLY A 200 21.25 -26.53 5.47
N ASP A 201 21.58 -25.35 5.93
CA ASP A 201 20.81 -24.60 6.93
C ASP A 201 19.98 -23.44 6.31
N THR A 202 20.02 -23.31 4.97
CA THR A 202 19.32 -22.23 4.27
C THR A 202 18.07 -22.77 3.58
N TYR A 203 16.93 -22.13 3.83
CA TYR A 203 15.69 -22.33 3.08
C TYR A 203 15.60 -21.31 1.94
N SER A 204 15.24 -21.78 0.75
CA SER A 204 14.90 -20.95 -0.40
C SER A 204 13.62 -21.43 -1.02
N GLY A 205 12.64 -20.54 -1.14
CA GLY A 205 11.33 -20.83 -1.73
C GLY A 205 10.89 -19.75 -2.70
N SER A 206 10.29 -20.16 -3.81
CA SER A 206 9.67 -19.26 -4.80
C SER A 206 8.16 -19.41 -4.72
N PHE A 207 7.48 -18.28 -4.61
CA PHE A 207 6.03 -18.21 -4.44
C PHE A 207 5.44 -17.28 -5.47
N THR A 208 4.32 -17.69 -6.09
CA THR A 208 3.52 -16.81 -6.94
C THR A 208 2.38 -16.24 -6.12
N VAL A 209 2.31 -14.91 -6.07
CA VAL A 209 1.30 -14.15 -5.33
C VAL A 209 0.29 -13.58 -6.31
N TYR A 210 -0.98 -13.99 -6.19
CA TYR A 210 -2.10 -13.52 -7.02
C TYR A 210 -2.80 -12.36 -6.33
N LEU A 211 -3.09 -11.31 -7.08
CA LEU A 211 -3.71 -10.09 -6.57
C LEU A 211 -5.24 -10.18 -6.59
N GLN A 212 -5.88 -9.66 -5.52
CA GLN A 212 -7.34 -9.66 -5.38
C GLN A 212 -8.06 -8.83 -6.46
N SER A 213 -7.48 -7.69 -6.84
CA SER A 213 -8.13 -6.72 -7.75
C SER A 213 -7.68 -6.85 -9.20
N PHE A 214 -6.69 -7.67 -9.49
CA PHE A 214 -6.10 -7.83 -10.81
C PHE A 214 -5.99 -9.31 -11.15
N LYS A 215 -6.06 -9.65 -12.43
CA LYS A 215 -5.74 -10.99 -12.93
C LYS A 215 -4.22 -11.21 -13.06
N GLU A 216 -3.45 -10.45 -12.32
CA GLU A 216 -2.00 -10.46 -12.36
C GLU A 216 -1.43 -11.11 -11.12
N TYR A 217 -0.21 -11.56 -11.27
CA TYR A 217 0.57 -12.18 -10.22
C TYR A 217 2.00 -11.65 -10.28
N PHE A 218 2.72 -11.78 -9.19
CA PHE A 218 4.16 -11.58 -9.15
C PHE A 218 4.80 -12.71 -8.36
N ASP A 219 6.07 -12.98 -8.69
CA ASP A 219 6.84 -13.98 -7.99
C ASP A 219 7.60 -13.34 -6.83
N LEU A 220 7.56 -14.01 -5.70
CA LEU A 220 8.24 -13.63 -4.47
C LEU A 220 9.26 -14.71 -4.12
N LEU A 221 10.53 -14.35 -4.10
CA LEU A 221 11.61 -15.20 -3.62
C LEU A 221 11.79 -14.97 -2.12
N VAL A 222 11.70 -16.04 -1.34
CA VAL A 222 11.92 -16.04 0.10
C VAL A 222 13.13 -16.91 0.38
N SER A 223 14.22 -16.31 0.83
CA SER A 223 15.41 -17.04 1.30
C SER A 223 15.67 -16.69 2.75
N MET A 224 15.96 -17.68 3.56
CA MET A 224 16.22 -17.48 4.98
C MET A 224 17.30 -18.45 5.47
N ASP A 225 18.25 -17.93 6.20
CA ASP A 225 19.30 -18.67 6.85
C ASP A 225 18.98 -19.03 8.32
N THR A 226 19.85 -19.79 8.98
CA THR A 226 19.70 -20.16 10.40
C THR A 226 19.85 -19.00 11.36
N THR A 227 20.43 -17.89 10.91
CA THR A 227 20.57 -16.66 11.72
C THR A 227 19.29 -15.84 11.74
N GLY A 228 18.29 -16.22 10.92
CA GLY A 228 17.00 -15.56 10.85
C GLY A 228 16.96 -14.40 9.85
N ASN A 229 18.04 -14.22 9.04
CA ASN A 229 18.05 -13.23 7.98
C ASN A 229 17.13 -13.70 6.85
N LEU A 230 16.06 -12.95 6.63
CA LEU A 230 15.12 -13.19 5.55
C LEU A 230 15.47 -12.27 4.38
N ILE A 231 15.83 -12.85 3.25
CA ILE A 231 16.06 -12.14 1.99
C ILE A 231 14.83 -12.35 1.11
N LEU A 232 14.26 -11.25 0.64
CA LEU A 232 13.07 -11.24 -0.21
C LEU A 232 13.38 -10.45 -1.48
N SER A 233 13.14 -11.03 -2.63
CA SER A 233 13.36 -10.38 -3.93
C SER A 233 12.22 -10.66 -4.92
#